data_0f023b0e9b19a23ca88de53fe12e39e6
#
_entry.id   0f023b0e9b19a23ca88de53fe12e39e6
#
_cell.length_a   1.000
_cell.length_b   1.000
_cell.length_c   1.000
_cell.angle_alpha   90.00
_cell.angle_beta   90.00
_cell.angle_gamma   90.00
#
_symmetry.space_group_name_H-M   'P 1'
#
loop_
_entity.id
_entity.type
_entity.pdbx_description
1 polymer ?
#
loop_
_entity_poly.entity_id
_entity_poly.type
_entity_poly.pdbx_seq_one_letter_code
_entity_poly.pdbx_strand_id
1 'polypeptide(L)'
;MSQLPRIGLLGIMQELYDEMIPGITEHQAAYAAEVATQLSGAADVSFTRPARNQSDIEQRAAELVDEGVDGIMIVMLTYGPAMRSVRALQAVPVPLLLANIQPERTITAAWTMDCLLYTSPSPRD
;
A
#
# COMPACT_ATOMS: atom_id res chain seq x y z
N MET A 1 -12.36 -24.93 13.89
CA MET A 1 -11.94 -24.52 12.55
C MET A 1 -11.24 -23.18 12.63
N SER A 2 -10.02 -23.15 12.19
CA SER A 2 -9.26 -21.90 12.24
C SER A 2 -9.65 -21.01 11.06
N GLN A 3 -9.85 -19.76 11.34
CA GLN A 3 -10.09 -18.76 10.31
C GLN A 3 -8.80 -18.01 10.03
N LEU A 4 -8.62 -17.65 8.78
CA LEU A 4 -7.49 -16.80 8.42
C LEU A 4 -7.69 -15.40 9.00
N PRO A 5 -6.61 -14.73 9.42
CA PRO A 5 -6.73 -13.35 9.87
C PRO A 5 -7.19 -12.45 8.72
N ARG A 6 -7.98 -11.45 9.05
CA ARG A 6 -8.45 -10.47 8.07
C ARG A 6 -7.50 -9.28 8.09
N ILE A 7 -6.83 -9.06 6.98
CA ILE A 7 -5.83 -8.01 6.87
C ILE A 7 -6.30 -6.99 5.84
N GLY A 8 -6.32 -5.73 6.24
CA GLY A 8 -6.59 -4.64 5.31
C GLY A 8 -5.29 -4.21 4.66
N LEU A 9 -5.24 -4.20 3.33
CA LEU A 9 -4.08 -3.70 2.61
C LEU A 9 -4.32 -2.23 2.29
N LEU A 10 -3.50 -1.36 2.89
CA LEU A 10 -3.53 0.07 2.65
C LEU A 10 -2.37 0.41 1.72
N GLY A 11 -2.66 0.56 0.44
CA GLY A 11 -1.67 0.94 -0.56
C GLY A 11 -1.60 2.44 -0.67
N ILE A 12 -0.45 3.01 -0.37
CA ILE A 12 -0.24 4.46 -0.35
C ILE A 12 0.54 4.88 -1.57
N MET A 13 0.03 5.88 -2.28
CA MET A 13 0.74 6.52 -3.40
C MET A 13 0.57 8.03 -3.29
N GLN A 14 1.18 8.74 -4.22
CA GLN A 14 1.07 10.20 -4.30
C GLN A 14 0.39 10.58 -5.60
N GLU A 15 -0.71 11.35 -5.52
CA GLU A 15 -1.51 11.67 -6.70
C GLU A 15 -0.75 12.51 -7.73
N LEU A 16 0.31 13.20 -7.32
CA LEU A 16 1.15 13.94 -8.24
C LEU A 16 1.64 13.08 -9.40
N TYR A 17 1.88 11.80 -9.14
CA TYR A 17 2.42 10.90 -10.15
C TYR A 17 1.38 10.50 -11.21
N ASP A 18 0.09 10.68 -10.94
CA ASP A 18 -0.93 10.47 -11.97
C ASP A 18 -0.72 11.38 -13.17
N GLU A 19 -0.25 12.60 -12.92
CA GLU A 19 0.02 13.56 -13.98
C GLU A 19 1.36 13.29 -14.65
N MET A 20 2.36 12.88 -13.89
CA MET A 20 3.72 12.63 -14.37
C MET A 20 3.84 11.34 -15.17
N ILE A 21 3.12 10.30 -14.73
CA ILE A 21 3.19 8.97 -15.32
C ILE A 21 1.76 8.48 -15.55
N PRO A 22 1.18 8.77 -16.74
CA PRO A 22 -0.19 8.35 -17.03
C PRO A 22 -0.38 6.83 -16.85
N GLY A 23 -1.44 6.45 -16.16
CA GLY A 23 -1.75 5.04 -15.92
C GLY A 23 -1.08 4.43 -14.71
N ILE A 24 -0.29 5.21 -13.94
CA ILE A 24 0.42 4.66 -12.78
C ILE A 24 -0.54 4.15 -11.70
N THR A 25 -1.66 4.84 -11.49
CA THR A 25 -2.61 4.43 -10.45
C THR A 25 -3.16 3.04 -10.76
N GLU A 26 -3.56 2.81 -11.99
CA GLU A 26 -4.09 1.51 -12.42
C GLU A 26 -3.02 0.43 -12.34
N HIS A 27 -1.80 0.76 -12.74
CA HIS A 27 -0.68 -0.17 -12.69
C HIS A 27 -0.37 -0.58 -11.24
N GLN A 28 -0.32 0.39 -10.34
CA GLN A 28 -0.02 0.13 -8.94
C GLN A 28 -1.20 -0.53 -8.21
N ALA A 29 -2.44 -0.23 -8.60
CA ALA A 29 -3.60 -0.93 -8.08
C ALA A 29 -3.55 -2.42 -8.46
N ALA A 30 -3.16 -2.72 -9.68
CA ALA A 30 -3.01 -4.11 -10.12
C ALA A 30 -1.91 -4.83 -9.34
N TYR A 31 -0.80 -4.15 -9.07
CA TYR A 31 0.28 -4.71 -8.27
C TYR A 31 -0.18 -5.00 -6.84
N ALA A 32 -0.90 -4.06 -6.22
CA ALA A 32 -1.42 -4.26 -4.86
C ALA A 32 -2.41 -5.43 -4.81
N ALA A 33 -3.27 -5.55 -5.81
CA ALA A 33 -4.21 -6.66 -5.91
C ALA A 33 -3.47 -8.00 -6.07
N GLU A 34 -2.36 -8.02 -6.81
CA GLU A 34 -1.54 -9.20 -6.95
C GLU A 34 -0.90 -9.60 -5.61
N VAL A 35 -0.40 -8.62 -4.85
CA VAL A 35 0.13 -8.87 -3.51
C VAL A 35 -0.95 -9.49 -2.62
N ALA A 36 -2.16 -8.95 -2.65
CA ALA A 36 -3.28 -9.49 -1.89
C ALA A 36 -3.56 -10.95 -2.29
N THR A 37 -3.53 -11.25 -3.57
CA THR A 37 -3.74 -12.60 -4.08
C THR A 37 -2.64 -13.56 -3.60
N GLN A 38 -1.39 -13.12 -3.64
CA GLN A 38 -0.27 -13.94 -3.18
C GLN A 38 -0.35 -14.27 -1.70
N LEU A 39 -0.98 -13.41 -0.90
CA LEU A 39 -1.12 -13.62 0.53
C LEU A 39 -2.39 -14.39 0.90
N SER A 40 -3.23 -14.73 -0.07
CA SER A 40 -4.55 -15.31 0.18
C SER A 40 -4.51 -16.66 0.91
N GLY A 41 -3.39 -17.37 0.85
CA GLY A 41 -3.23 -18.63 1.58
C GLY A 41 -2.95 -18.43 3.07
N ALA A 42 -2.47 -17.25 3.47
CA ALA A 42 -2.09 -16.95 4.84
C ALA A 42 -3.05 -15.97 5.51
N ALA A 43 -3.78 -15.18 4.74
CA ALA A 43 -4.67 -14.13 5.27
C ALA A 43 -5.79 -13.85 4.29
N ASP A 44 -6.91 -13.38 4.82
CA ASP A 44 -8.00 -12.85 4.02
C ASP A 44 -7.72 -11.35 3.84
N VAL A 45 -7.20 -10.97 2.68
CA VAL A 45 -6.71 -9.61 2.43
C VAL A 45 -7.78 -8.80 1.72
N SER A 46 -8.14 -7.67 2.31
CA SER A 46 -9.07 -6.71 1.73
C SER A 46 -8.29 -5.56 1.10
N PHE A 47 -8.46 -5.39 -0.19
CA PHE A 47 -7.90 -4.27 -0.93
C PHE A 47 -8.92 -3.78 -1.96
N THR A 48 -9.15 -2.49 -2.03
CA THR A 48 -10.11 -1.90 -2.96
C THR A 48 -9.41 -0.98 -3.96
N ARG A 49 -8.69 -0.01 -3.44
CA ARG A 49 -8.04 1.01 -4.26
C ARG A 49 -6.86 1.62 -3.54
N PRO A 50 -5.90 2.18 -4.26
CA PRO A 50 -4.81 2.93 -3.61
C PRO A 50 -5.33 4.21 -2.96
N ALA A 51 -4.64 4.64 -1.90
CA ALA A 51 -4.87 5.92 -1.26
C ALA A 51 -3.82 6.91 -1.75
N ARG A 52 -4.23 8.00 -2.38
CA ARG A 52 -3.34 8.88 -3.13
C ARG A 52 -3.07 10.22 -2.46
N ASN A 53 -3.85 10.56 -1.43
CA ASN A 53 -3.68 11.81 -0.69
C ASN A 53 -4.12 11.60 0.75
N GLN A 54 -3.97 12.62 1.58
CA GLN A 54 -4.30 12.51 3.00
C GLN A 54 -5.76 12.10 3.23
N SER A 55 -6.68 12.69 2.48
CA SER A 55 -8.10 12.38 2.61
C SER A 55 -8.40 10.93 2.25
N ASP A 56 -7.80 10.42 1.17
CA ASP A 56 -7.94 9.02 0.77
C ASP A 56 -7.40 8.09 1.84
N ILE A 57 -6.26 8.42 2.43
CA ILE A 57 -5.64 7.60 3.46
C ILE A 57 -6.55 7.52 4.68
N GLU A 58 -7.07 8.65 5.13
CA GLU A 58 -7.97 8.70 6.27
C GLU A 58 -9.26 7.92 5.99
N GLN A 59 -9.83 8.10 4.81
CA GLN A 59 -11.06 7.41 4.41
C GLN A 59 -10.83 5.91 4.30
N ARG A 60 -9.76 5.50 3.65
CA ARG A 60 -9.49 4.07 3.45
C ARG A 60 -9.17 3.37 4.76
N ALA A 61 -8.42 4.02 5.65
CA ALA A 61 -8.14 3.46 6.97
C ALA A 61 -9.44 3.28 7.77
N ALA A 62 -10.33 4.25 7.74
CA ALA A 62 -11.62 4.15 8.42
C ALA A 62 -12.48 3.02 7.84
N GLU A 63 -12.49 2.87 6.52
CA GLU A 63 -13.22 1.78 5.86
C GLU A 63 -12.72 0.41 6.33
N LEU A 64 -11.40 0.25 6.41
CA LEU A 64 -10.81 -1.01 6.86
C LEU A 64 -11.16 -1.33 8.31
N VAL A 65 -11.15 -0.33 9.17
CA VAL A 65 -11.55 -0.50 10.57
C VAL A 65 -13.02 -0.92 10.65
N ASP A 66 -13.88 -0.30 9.85
CA ASP A 66 -15.30 -0.63 9.80
C ASP A 66 -15.54 -2.05 9.28
N GLU A 67 -14.69 -2.55 8.39
CA GLU A 67 -14.78 -3.93 7.90
C GLU A 67 -14.43 -4.94 8.98
N GLY A 68 -13.83 -4.51 10.07
CA GLY A 68 -13.46 -5.41 11.17
C GLY A 68 -12.19 -6.19 10.90
N VAL A 69 -11.20 -5.58 10.21
CA VAL A 69 -9.93 -6.26 9.96
C VAL A 69 -9.16 -6.46 11.27
N ASP A 70 -8.36 -7.51 11.31
CA ASP A 70 -7.53 -7.83 12.48
C ASP A 70 -6.25 -7.01 12.51
N GLY A 71 -5.81 -6.53 11.35
CA GLY A 71 -4.62 -5.68 11.23
C GLY A 71 -4.61 -4.98 9.88
N ILE A 72 -3.72 -4.00 9.73
CA ILE A 72 -3.56 -3.29 8.47
C ILE A 72 -2.10 -3.40 8.02
N MET A 73 -1.92 -3.84 6.78
CA MET A 73 -0.61 -3.88 6.14
C MET A 73 -0.49 -2.67 5.23
N ILE A 74 0.55 -1.88 5.46
CA ILE A 74 0.81 -0.66 4.71
C ILE A 74 1.86 -0.96 3.65
N VAL A 75 1.52 -0.70 2.39
CA VAL A 75 2.43 -0.89 1.26
C VAL A 75 2.59 0.45 0.55
N MET A 76 3.83 0.90 0.42
CA MET A 76 4.12 2.11 -0.34
C MET A 76 4.18 1.75 -1.82
N LEU A 77 3.16 2.15 -2.56
CA LEU A 77 3.06 1.85 -3.99
C LEU A 77 3.84 2.85 -4.85
N THR A 78 4.08 4.05 -4.31
CA THR A 78 4.99 5.04 -4.87
C THR A 78 5.67 5.75 -3.71
N TYR A 79 6.67 6.56 -4.01
CA TYR A 79 7.19 7.48 -3.00
C TYR A 79 6.06 8.42 -2.56
N GLY A 80 5.98 8.69 -1.27
CA GLY A 80 4.99 9.61 -0.75
C GLY A 80 5.38 10.07 0.66
N PRO A 81 5.03 11.32 1.04
CA PRO A 81 5.38 11.82 2.36
C PRO A 81 4.66 11.05 3.47
N ALA A 82 5.42 10.51 4.41
CA ALA A 82 4.88 9.76 5.53
C ALA A 82 3.93 10.60 6.39
N MET A 83 4.17 11.89 6.46
CA MET A 83 3.35 12.80 7.29
C MET A 83 1.88 12.80 6.91
N ARG A 84 1.55 12.48 5.67
CA ARG A 84 0.16 12.43 5.23
C ARG A 84 -0.63 11.30 5.86
N SER A 85 0.05 10.27 6.35
CA SER A 85 -0.60 9.10 6.93
C SER A 85 -0.62 9.10 8.45
N VAL A 86 0.14 9.98 9.10
CA VAL A 86 0.34 9.93 10.54
C VAL A 86 -0.97 10.00 11.31
N ARG A 87 -1.83 10.98 11.00
CA ARG A 87 -3.08 11.17 11.73
C ARG A 87 -3.99 9.95 11.59
N ALA A 88 -4.13 9.46 10.35
CA ALA A 88 -4.99 8.32 10.08
C ALA A 88 -4.50 7.07 10.82
N LEU A 89 -3.21 6.82 10.79
CA LEU A 89 -2.64 5.62 11.38
C LEU A 89 -2.63 5.66 12.91
N GLN A 90 -2.48 6.84 13.49
CA GLN A 90 -2.55 6.99 14.94
C GLN A 90 -3.94 6.66 15.50
N ALA A 91 -4.98 6.84 14.68
CA ALA A 91 -6.35 6.56 15.09
C ALA A 91 -6.78 5.12 14.90
N VAL A 92 -5.94 4.29 14.26
CA VAL A 92 -6.27 2.90 13.97
C VAL A 92 -6.07 2.03 15.22
N PRO A 93 -7.11 1.30 15.67
CA PRO A 93 -7.02 0.50 16.90
C PRO A 93 -6.49 -0.92 16.70
N VAL A 94 -5.97 -1.25 15.53
CA VAL A 94 -5.47 -2.58 15.21
C VAL A 94 -3.98 -2.51 14.89
N PRO A 95 -3.25 -3.64 14.97
CA PRO A 95 -1.83 -3.66 14.63
C PRO A 95 -1.54 -3.21 13.20
N LEU A 96 -0.43 -2.53 13.02
CA LEU A 96 0.04 -2.06 11.72
C LEU A 96 1.31 -2.81 11.34
N LEU A 97 1.38 -3.24 10.08
CA LEU A 97 2.57 -3.86 9.51
C LEU A 97 3.01 -3.01 8.31
N LEU A 98 4.21 -2.49 8.37
CA LEU A 98 4.77 -1.77 7.23
C LEU A 98 5.53 -2.76 6.37
N ALA A 99 5.02 -3.03 5.16
CA ALA A 99 5.65 -3.95 4.24
C ALA A 99 6.46 -3.15 3.22
N ASN A 100 7.76 -3.32 3.26
CA ASN A 100 8.67 -2.68 2.31
C ASN A 100 9.01 -3.69 1.23
N ILE A 101 8.27 -3.62 0.12
CA ILE A 101 8.38 -4.58 -0.97
C ILE A 101 8.58 -3.83 -2.29
N GLN A 102 9.11 -4.54 -3.27
CA GLN A 102 9.31 -3.98 -4.60
C GLN A 102 8.83 -4.98 -5.64
N PRO A 103 8.30 -4.51 -6.79
CA PRO A 103 7.77 -5.40 -7.82
C PRO A 103 8.86 -6.19 -8.54
N GLU A 104 10.07 -5.64 -8.62
CA GLU A 104 11.19 -6.30 -9.29
C GLU A 104 12.07 -7.03 -8.30
N ARG A 105 12.59 -8.20 -8.70
CA ARG A 105 13.47 -8.98 -7.82
C ARG A 105 14.78 -8.28 -7.56
N THR A 106 15.34 -7.64 -8.59
CA THR A 106 16.62 -6.95 -8.48
C THR A 106 16.53 -5.61 -9.17
N ILE A 107 17.31 -4.67 -8.66
CA ILE A 107 17.48 -3.37 -9.31
C ILE A 107 18.69 -3.49 -10.22
N THR A 108 18.49 -3.23 -11.50
CA THR A 108 19.54 -3.31 -12.52
C THR A 108 19.77 -1.95 -13.15
N ALA A 109 20.79 -1.86 -13.99
CA ALA A 109 21.07 -0.63 -14.72
C ALA A 109 19.95 -0.25 -15.70
N ALA A 110 19.04 -1.18 -16.00
CA ALA A 110 17.89 -0.91 -16.86
C ALA A 110 16.76 -0.17 -16.14
N TRP A 111 16.84 -0.04 -14.81
CA TRP A 111 15.82 0.70 -14.06
C TRP A 111 15.82 2.15 -14.45
N THR A 112 14.61 2.67 -14.69
CA THR A 112 14.40 4.08 -15.03
C THR A 112 13.99 4.85 -13.77
N MET A 113 13.92 6.17 -13.90
CA MET A 113 13.41 7.01 -12.82
C MET A 113 11.98 6.61 -12.46
N ASP A 114 11.17 6.20 -13.46
CA ASP A 114 9.79 5.76 -13.20
C ASP A 114 9.76 4.55 -12.28
N CYS A 115 10.66 3.58 -12.50
CA CYS A 115 10.74 2.41 -11.63
C CYS A 115 11.09 2.80 -10.20
N LEU A 116 11.96 3.78 -10.01
CA LEU A 116 12.35 4.25 -8.69
C LEU A 116 11.19 4.93 -7.95
N LEU A 117 10.31 5.61 -8.69
CA LEU A 117 9.19 6.35 -8.09
C LEU A 117 8.15 5.42 -7.45
N TYR A 118 7.94 4.22 -8.01
CA TYR A 118 6.96 3.29 -7.44
C TYR A 118 7.62 2.08 -6.76
N THR A 119 8.84 2.26 -6.32
CA THR A 119 9.51 1.30 -5.44
C THR A 119 9.91 2.02 -4.17
N SER A 120 9.48 1.50 -3.02
CA SER A 120 9.84 2.12 -1.75
C SER A 120 11.25 1.72 -1.37
N PRO A 121 12.19 2.65 -1.24
CA PRO A 121 13.52 2.33 -0.77
C PRO A 121 13.49 1.96 0.71
N SER A 122 14.53 1.26 1.16
CA SER A 122 14.70 1.00 2.58
C SER A 122 14.92 2.32 3.33
N PRO A 123 14.40 2.47 4.57
CA PRO A 123 14.54 3.72 5.31
C PRO A 123 15.99 4.17 5.54
N ARG A 124 16.94 3.28 5.48
CA ARG A 124 18.34 3.65 5.68
C ARG A 124 19.09 3.91 4.37
N ASP A 125 18.42 3.80 3.27
CA ASP A 125 19.03 4.03 1.95
C ASP A 125 18.96 5.53 1.58
#